data_1b30a843226deca3db01882fc338e129
#
_entry.id   1b30a843226deca3db01882fc338e129
#
_cell.length_a   1.000
_cell.length_b   1.000
_cell.length_c   1.000
_cell.angle_alpha   90.00
_cell.angle_beta   90.00
_cell.angle_gamma   90.00
#
_symmetry.space_group_name_H-M   'P 1'
#
loop_
_entity.id
_entity.type
_entity.pdbx_description
1 polymer ?
#
loop_
_entity_poly.entity_id
_entity_poly.type
_entity_poly.pdbx_seq_one_letter_code
_entity_poly.pdbx_strand_id
1 'polypeptide(L)'
;MKKYRIIYADPPWSYYNDSNANPDCTTIKGMRRPPYNVMGSKEIMNLPIKSISAKNCILFIWTTDYHLQKCLEVIKKWGFEYKTVGFAWNKKCCFMGAYTMKSGIELCLLATKGKDAHKLVKKHNIRALIEEKRTKHSKKPDEVRKRIVELMGDIPRIELFARQKTEGWDVWGNEVESDINLT
;
A
#
# COMPACT_ATOMS: atom_id res chain seq x y z
N MET A 1 -13.31 -12.85 14.19
CA MET A 1 -12.56 -12.45 12.98
C MET A 1 -11.07 -12.48 13.32
N LYS A 2 -10.25 -13.05 12.44
CA LYS A 2 -8.77 -13.11 12.60
C LYS A 2 -8.19 -11.70 12.71
N LYS A 3 -7.18 -11.51 13.58
CA LYS A 3 -6.52 -10.23 13.81
C LYS A 3 -5.08 -10.29 13.31
N TYR A 4 -4.67 -9.26 12.55
CA TYR A 4 -3.36 -9.19 11.95
C TYR A 4 -2.46 -8.21 12.69
N ARG A 5 -1.18 -8.56 12.81
CA ARG A 5 -0.12 -7.71 13.36
C ARG A 5 0.65 -6.97 12.28
N ILE A 6 0.58 -7.48 11.03
CA ILE A 6 1.10 -6.81 9.85
C ILE A 6 -0.03 -6.67 8.85
N ILE A 7 -0.22 -5.46 8.35
CA ILE A 7 -1.09 -5.17 7.20
C ILE A 7 -0.20 -4.54 6.13
N TYR A 8 -0.19 -5.15 4.95
CA TYR A 8 0.50 -4.65 3.77
C TYR A 8 -0.56 -4.30 2.72
N ALA A 9 -0.54 -3.08 2.21
CA ALA A 9 -1.60 -2.58 1.34
C ALA A 9 -1.03 -1.85 0.12
N ASP A 10 -1.57 -2.16 -1.05
CA ASP A 10 -1.31 -1.44 -2.31
C ASP A 10 -2.64 -0.94 -2.90
N PRO A 11 -3.24 0.13 -2.33
CA PRO A 11 -4.54 0.59 -2.79
C PRO A 11 -4.52 1.00 -4.26
N PRO A 12 -5.56 0.66 -5.03
CA PRO A 12 -5.69 1.06 -6.43
C PRO A 12 -6.17 2.52 -6.52
N TRP A 13 -5.29 3.46 -6.18
CA TRP A 13 -5.58 4.88 -6.11
C TRP A 13 -6.18 5.43 -7.40
N SER A 14 -7.30 6.15 -7.28
CA SER A 14 -7.88 6.90 -8.40
C SER A 14 -7.15 8.23 -8.58
N TYR A 15 -6.72 8.51 -9.81
CA TYR A 15 -6.19 9.82 -10.20
C TYR A 15 -7.30 10.84 -10.54
N TYR A 16 -8.58 10.43 -10.42
CA TYR A 16 -9.73 11.29 -10.61
C TYR A 16 -10.08 12.03 -9.31
N ASN A 17 -10.49 13.29 -9.41
CA ASN A 17 -11.08 13.97 -8.25
C ASN A 17 -12.40 13.30 -7.89
N ASP A 18 -12.62 13.05 -6.60
CA ASP A 18 -13.83 12.41 -6.05
C ASP A 18 -15.14 13.11 -6.44
N SER A 19 -15.06 14.37 -6.93
CA SER A 19 -16.19 15.19 -7.38
C SER A 19 -16.53 15.09 -8.86
N ASN A 20 -15.65 14.51 -9.71
CA ASN A 20 -15.79 14.49 -11.16
C ASN A 20 -15.48 13.10 -11.77
N ALA A 21 -15.86 12.04 -11.08
CA ALA A 21 -15.78 10.70 -11.63
C ALA A 21 -16.83 10.52 -12.73
N ASN A 22 -16.56 11.03 -13.95
CA ASN A 22 -17.29 10.59 -15.13
C ASN A 22 -16.74 9.20 -15.49
N PRO A 23 -17.55 8.12 -15.35
CA PRO A 23 -17.13 6.75 -15.63
C PRO A 23 -16.70 6.56 -17.11
N ASP A 24 -17.15 7.45 -18.01
CA ASP A 24 -16.84 7.36 -19.44
C ASP A 24 -15.57 8.13 -19.84
N CYS A 25 -14.91 8.84 -18.91
CA CYS A 25 -13.69 9.55 -19.22
C CYS A 25 -12.51 8.58 -19.32
N THR A 26 -12.10 8.25 -20.54
CA THR A 26 -10.97 7.34 -20.81
C THR A 26 -9.59 7.99 -20.63
N THR A 27 -9.54 9.31 -20.45
CA THR A 27 -8.27 10.05 -20.34
C THR A 27 -8.36 11.20 -19.33
N ILE A 28 -7.35 11.32 -18.48
CA ILE A 28 -7.06 12.53 -17.71
C ILE A 28 -5.91 13.22 -18.43
N LYS A 29 -6.17 14.34 -19.14
CA LYS A 29 -5.12 15.19 -19.75
C LYS A 29 -3.84 14.40 -20.15
N GLY A 30 -4.00 13.39 -21.03
CA GLY A 30 -2.90 12.58 -21.55
C GLY A 30 -2.49 11.33 -20.74
N MET A 31 -3.13 11.02 -19.60
CA MET A 31 -2.92 9.76 -18.90
C MET A 31 -3.98 8.73 -19.31
N ARG A 32 -3.53 7.55 -19.76
CA ARG A 32 -4.43 6.42 -20.02
C ARG A 32 -4.99 5.87 -18.70
N ARG A 33 -6.28 5.52 -18.71
CA ARG A 33 -6.93 4.83 -17.59
C ARG A 33 -6.17 3.54 -17.26
N PRO A 34 -5.91 3.24 -15.99
CA PRO A 34 -5.31 1.94 -15.63
C PRO A 34 -6.23 0.80 -16.08
N PRO A 35 -5.67 -0.34 -16.50
CA PRO A 35 -6.45 -1.49 -16.97
C PRO A 35 -7.14 -2.28 -15.83
N TYR A 36 -7.24 -1.72 -14.63
CA TYR A 36 -7.84 -2.31 -13.45
C TYR A 36 -8.78 -1.30 -12.77
N ASN A 37 -9.72 -1.82 -11.97
CA ASN A 37 -10.65 -1.00 -11.22
C ASN A 37 -9.89 -0.16 -10.18
N VAL A 38 -10.09 1.14 -10.22
CA VAL A 38 -9.56 2.09 -9.23
C VAL A 38 -10.61 2.38 -8.18
N MET A 39 -10.16 2.72 -6.98
CA MET A 39 -11.02 3.12 -5.86
C MET A 39 -10.78 4.59 -5.52
N GLY A 40 -11.88 5.30 -5.23
CA GLY A 40 -11.81 6.64 -4.67
C GLY A 40 -11.20 6.63 -3.26
N SER A 41 -10.57 7.73 -2.87
CA SER A 41 -9.97 7.83 -1.53
C SER A 41 -10.99 7.63 -0.41
N LYS A 42 -12.25 8.06 -0.60
CA LYS A 42 -13.34 7.85 0.36
C LYS A 42 -13.70 6.38 0.52
N GLU A 43 -13.74 5.62 -0.57
CA GLU A 43 -14.00 4.18 -0.54
C GLU A 43 -12.90 3.44 0.22
N ILE A 44 -11.63 3.76 -0.07
CA ILE A 44 -10.47 3.19 0.63
C ILE A 44 -10.53 3.53 2.13
N MET A 45 -10.83 4.78 2.48
CA MET A 45 -10.96 5.23 3.88
C MET A 45 -12.05 4.47 4.65
N ASN A 46 -13.13 4.08 3.98
CA ASN A 46 -14.28 3.44 4.62
C ASN A 46 -14.10 1.93 4.82
N LEU A 47 -13.05 1.32 4.29
CA LEU A 47 -12.76 -0.08 4.58
C LEU A 47 -12.58 -0.31 6.09
N PRO A 48 -13.18 -1.37 6.65
CA PRO A 48 -13.21 -1.62 8.10
C PRO A 48 -11.88 -2.22 8.62
N ILE A 49 -10.74 -1.60 8.28
CA ILE A 49 -9.40 -2.10 8.62
C ILE A 49 -9.18 -2.21 10.13
N LYS A 50 -9.87 -1.36 10.91
CA LYS A 50 -9.85 -1.47 12.38
C LYS A 50 -10.34 -2.82 12.89
N SER A 51 -11.31 -3.43 12.18
CA SER A 51 -11.91 -4.71 12.57
C SER A 51 -10.96 -5.90 12.43
N ILE A 52 -9.98 -5.82 11.54
CA ILE A 52 -8.99 -6.88 11.30
C ILE A 52 -7.62 -6.59 11.94
N SER A 53 -7.35 -5.35 12.35
CA SER A 53 -6.07 -5.00 12.95
C SER A 53 -6.00 -5.44 14.42
N ALA A 54 -4.87 -6.03 14.83
CA ALA A 54 -4.59 -6.35 16.23
C ALA A 54 -4.42 -5.09 17.09
N LYS A 55 -4.39 -5.25 18.43
CA LYS A 55 -4.14 -4.15 19.37
C LYS A 55 -2.83 -3.43 19.06
N ASN A 56 -1.77 -4.19 18.80
CA ASN A 56 -0.49 -3.69 18.29
C ASN A 56 -0.34 -4.20 16.86
N CYS A 57 -0.25 -3.29 15.89
CA CYS A 57 -0.21 -3.61 14.47
C CYS A 57 0.66 -2.61 13.72
N ILE A 58 1.37 -3.08 12.70
CA ILE A 58 2.13 -2.23 11.77
C ILE A 58 1.47 -2.30 10.40
N LEU A 59 1.26 -1.15 9.80
CA LEU A 59 0.75 -0.97 8.45
C LEU A 59 1.89 -0.54 7.54
N PHE A 60 2.03 -1.23 6.42
CA PHE A 60 2.83 -0.84 5.27
C PHE A 60 1.89 -0.51 4.13
N ILE A 61 1.89 0.73 3.64
CA ILE A 61 0.94 1.17 2.60
C ILE A 61 1.65 1.91 1.48
N TRP A 62 1.42 1.46 0.24
CA TRP A 62 1.99 2.06 -0.95
C TRP A 62 1.26 3.34 -1.37
N THR A 63 2.03 4.31 -1.76
CA THR A 63 1.54 5.57 -2.32
C THR A 63 2.50 6.11 -3.38
N THR A 64 1.95 6.91 -4.29
CA THR A 64 2.74 7.77 -5.18
C THR A 64 2.88 9.16 -4.57
N ASP A 65 3.77 9.97 -5.13
CA ASP A 65 3.93 11.38 -4.77
C ASP A 65 2.59 12.14 -4.84
N TYR A 66 1.80 11.88 -5.88
CA TYR A 66 0.49 12.52 -6.10
C TYR A 66 -0.54 12.19 -5.00
N HIS A 67 -0.52 10.97 -4.48
CA HIS A 67 -1.50 10.51 -3.49
C HIS A 67 -1.00 10.60 -2.04
N LEU A 68 0.20 11.15 -1.80
CA LEU A 68 0.82 11.14 -0.47
C LEU A 68 -0.08 11.76 0.60
N GLN A 69 -0.67 12.92 0.36
CA GLN A 69 -1.56 13.58 1.32
C GLN A 69 -2.78 12.71 1.63
N LYS A 70 -3.46 12.19 0.60
CA LYS A 70 -4.63 11.30 0.77
C LYS A 70 -4.27 10.00 1.48
N CYS A 71 -3.10 9.45 1.22
CA CYS A 71 -2.61 8.26 1.92
C CYS A 71 -2.44 8.51 3.42
N LEU A 72 -1.93 9.66 3.83
CA LEU A 72 -1.83 10.04 5.25
C LEU A 72 -3.21 10.17 5.91
N GLU A 73 -4.21 10.67 5.19
CA GLU A 73 -5.60 10.73 5.67
C GLU A 73 -6.19 9.32 5.84
N VAL A 74 -5.95 8.40 4.89
CA VAL A 74 -6.34 6.98 4.98
C VAL A 74 -5.71 6.32 6.20
N ILE A 75 -4.40 6.47 6.39
CA ILE A 75 -3.68 5.94 7.56
C ILE A 75 -4.38 6.37 8.86
N LYS A 76 -4.67 7.66 9.00
CA LYS A 76 -5.35 8.21 10.18
C LYS A 76 -6.78 7.65 10.34
N LYS A 77 -7.55 7.56 9.25
CA LYS A 77 -8.91 7.03 9.25
C LYS A 77 -8.96 5.56 9.67
N TRP A 78 -7.99 4.77 9.22
CA TRP A 78 -7.84 3.36 9.61
C TRP A 78 -7.36 3.18 11.06
N GLY A 79 -7.05 4.27 11.76
CA GLY A 79 -6.65 4.28 13.18
C GLY A 79 -5.18 3.97 13.40
N PHE A 80 -4.35 4.28 12.42
CA PHE A 80 -2.89 4.19 12.51
C PHE A 80 -2.27 5.59 12.60
N GLU A 81 -1.05 5.65 13.12
CA GLU A 81 -0.21 6.84 13.19
C GLU A 81 1.00 6.64 12.27
N TYR A 82 1.16 7.54 11.29
CA TYR A 82 2.33 7.53 10.41
C TYR A 82 3.62 7.70 11.21
N LYS A 83 4.65 6.94 10.89
CA LYS A 83 5.96 7.01 11.55
C LYS A 83 7.08 7.39 10.58
N THR A 84 7.16 6.73 9.44
CA THR A 84 8.28 6.93 8.50
C THR A 84 7.96 6.34 7.12
N VAL A 85 8.85 6.57 6.16
CA VAL A 85 8.91 5.77 4.94
C VAL A 85 9.54 4.42 5.29
N GLY A 86 8.74 3.34 5.19
CA GLY A 86 9.22 1.99 5.44
C GLY A 86 10.09 1.48 4.29
N PHE A 87 9.62 1.66 3.04
CA PHE A 87 10.40 1.33 1.85
C PHE A 87 10.22 2.40 0.77
N ALA A 88 11.27 2.64 -0.01
CA ALA A 88 11.27 3.47 -1.20
C ALA A 88 11.71 2.62 -2.39
N TRP A 89 10.86 2.50 -3.41
CA TRP A 89 11.17 1.75 -4.62
C TRP A 89 11.60 2.67 -5.73
N ASN A 90 12.87 2.59 -6.13
CA ASN A 90 13.41 3.21 -7.32
C ASN A 90 13.20 2.28 -8.53
N LYS A 91 12.31 2.64 -9.43
CA LYS A 91 11.97 1.90 -10.65
C LYS A 91 13.04 2.01 -11.75
N LYS A 92 14.12 2.75 -11.49
CA LYS A 92 15.20 3.04 -12.45
C LYS A 92 14.70 3.64 -13.77
N CYS A 93 13.70 4.52 -13.69
CA CYS A 93 13.17 5.29 -14.81
C CYS A 93 12.93 6.74 -14.39
N CYS A 94 12.87 7.62 -15.37
CA CYS A 94 12.51 9.02 -15.17
C CYS A 94 11.56 9.50 -16.25
N PHE A 95 10.82 10.56 -15.93
CA PHE A 95 9.87 11.19 -16.83
C PHE A 95 10.01 12.70 -16.71
N MET A 96 9.66 13.41 -17.78
CA MET A 96 9.54 14.86 -17.73
C MET A 96 8.38 15.24 -16.81
N GLY A 97 8.63 16.06 -15.80
CA GLY A 97 7.64 16.64 -14.91
C GLY A 97 7.49 18.14 -15.14
N ALA A 98 6.47 18.75 -14.55
CA ALA A 98 6.22 20.18 -14.66
C ALA A 98 7.31 21.06 -13.98
N TYR A 99 7.96 20.52 -12.96
CA TYR A 99 8.95 21.25 -12.15
C TYR A 99 10.33 20.61 -12.18
N THR A 100 10.40 19.31 -12.21
CA THR A 100 11.66 18.55 -12.19
C THR A 100 11.55 17.32 -13.08
N MET A 101 12.69 16.73 -13.46
CA MET A 101 12.71 15.36 -13.97
C MET A 101 12.24 14.42 -12.85
N LYS A 102 11.04 13.86 -12.99
CA LYS A 102 10.50 12.91 -12.01
C LYS A 102 11.23 11.59 -12.12
N SER A 103 11.83 11.15 -11.03
CA SER A 103 12.27 9.77 -10.89
C SER A 103 11.08 8.87 -10.66
N GLY A 104 11.10 7.66 -11.25
CA GLY A 104 10.08 6.66 -11.02
C GLY A 104 10.18 6.05 -9.62
N ILE A 105 9.82 6.82 -8.60
CA ILE A 105 9.86 6.42 -7.19
C ILE A 105 8.43 6.18 -6.69
N GLU A 106 8.24 5.11 -5.95
CA GLU A 106 7.06 4.89 -5.13
C GLU A 106 7.45 4.68 -3.67
N LEU A 107 6.62 5.16 -2.77
CA LEU A 107 6.85 5.08 -1.34
C LEU A 107 5.91 4.06 -0.69
N CYS A 108 6.45 3.22 0.17
CA CYS A 108 5.69 2.39 1.09
C CYS A 108 5.81 2.99 2.48
N LEU A 109 4.74 3.64 2.94
CA LEU A 109 4.72 4.29 4.24
C LEU A 109 4.55 3.26 5.35
N LEU A 110 5.22 3.48 6.47
CA LEU A 110 5.08 2.69 7.70
C LEU A 110 4.28 3.49 8.71
N ALA A 111 3.22 2.89 9.22
CA ALA A 111 2.39 3.44 10.27
C ALA A 111 2.12 2.40 11.36
N THR A 112 1.84 2.84 12.57
CA THR A 112 1.67 1.95 13.73
C THR A 112 0.32 2.19 14.41
N LYS A 113 -0.21 1.12 15.02
CA LYS A 113 -1.35 1.14 15.92
C LYS A 113 -0.97 0.45 17.23
N GLY A 114 -1.28 1.08 18.36
CA GLY A 114 -0.98 0.55 19.70
C GLY A 114 0.39 0.95 20.24
N LYS A 115 0.47 1.06 21.56
CA LYS A 115 1.66 1.56 22.30
C LYS A 115 2.91 0.70 22.08
N ASP A 116 2.71 -0.61 21.92
CA ASP A 116 3.80 -1.59 21.83
C ASP A 116 4.04 -2.09 20.39
N ALA A 117 3.51 -1.40 19.38
CA ALA A 117 3.69 -1.80 17.99
C ALA A 117 5.18 -1.87 17.59
N HIS A 118 6.02 -0.98 18.13
CA HIS A 118 7.47 -0.98 17.89
C HIS A 118 8.16 -2.29 18.34
N LYS A 119 7.63 -2.97 19.37
CA LYS A 119 8.16 -4.26 19.86
C LYS A 119 7.93 -5.42 18.88
N LEU A 120 7.11 -5.22 17.84
CA LEU A 120 6.91 -6.21 16.78
C LEU A 120 8.11 -6.28 15.83
N VAL A 121 8.93 -5.23 15.78
CA VAL A 121 10.15 -5.19 14.97
C VAL A 121 11.23 -6.07 15.60
N LYS A 122 11.77 -7.01 14.84
CA LYS A 122 12.79 -7.97 15.29
C LYS A 122 14.18 -7.64 14.79
N LYS A 123 14.29 -7.05 13.59
CA LYS A 123 15.56 -6.64 13.00
C LYS A 123 15.50 -5.15 12.63
N HIS A 124 16.57 -4.41 12.88
CA HIS A 124 16.64 -2.97 12.60
C HIS A 124 17.61 -2.60 11.46
N ASN A 125 18.22 -3.61 10.83
CA ASN A 125 19.22 -3.45 9.76
C ASN A 125 18.68 -3.72 8.36
N ILE A 126 17.36 -3.72 8.17
CA ILE A 126 16.73 -3.94 6.88
C ILE A 126 16.75 -2.63 6.08
N ARG A 127 17.34 -2.67 4.88
CA ARG A 127 17.44 -1.49 4.01
C ARG A 127 16.07 -1.09 3.49
N ALA A 128 15.77 0.21 3.56
CA ALA A 128 14.52 0.78 3.07
C ALA A 128 14.51 0.96 1.53
N LEU A 129 15.66 1.20 0.92
CA LEU A 129 15.75 1.39 -0.53
C LEU A 129 15.66 0.05 -1.27
N ILE A 130 14.81 0.02 -2.30
CA ILE A 130 14.68 -1.08 -3.25
C ILE A 130 14.96 -0.54 -4.64
N GLU A 131 15.89 -1.15 -5.33
CA GLU A 131 16.30 -0.80 -6.68
C GLU A 131 15.98 -1.94 -7.63
N GLU A 132 14.79 -1.90 -8.20
CA GLU A 132 14.31 -2.94 -9.09
C GLU A 132 13.57 -2.31 -10.26
N LYS A 133 13.88 -2.72 -11.50
CA LYS A 133 13.13 -2.27 -12.67
C LYS A 133 11.69 -2.79 -12.58
N ARG A 134 10.74 -1.97 -12.99
CA ARG A 134 9.35 -2.38 -13.12
C ARG A 134 9.23 -3.55 -14.11
N THR A 135 8.57 -4.61 -13.70
CA THR A 135 8.29 -5.78 -14.53
C THR A 135 6.93 -5.68 -15.21
N LYS A 136 5.85 -5.99 -14.50
CA LYS A 136 4.47 -5.86 -14.98
C LYS A 136 3.85 -4.55 -14.51
N HIS A 137 2.76 -4.12 -15.15
CA HIS A 137 2.06 -2.87 -14.78
C HIS A 137 1.61 -2.93 -13.32
N SER A 138 2.04 -1.95 -12.54
CA SER A 138 1.69 -1.76 -11.11
C SER A 138 2.09 -2.89 -10.14
N LYS A 139 2.80 -3.97 -10.57
CA LYS A 139 3.29 -4.99 -9.64
C LYS A 139 4.40 -4.40 -8.78
N LYS A 140 4.22 -4.47 -7.44
CA LYS A 140 5.27 -4.09 -6.48
C LYS A 140 6.34 -5.18 -6.39
N PRO A 141 7.59 -4.83 -6.05
CA PRO A 141 8.67 -5.80 -5.87
C PRO A 141 8.32 -6.85 -4.81
N ASP A 142 8.50 -8.13 -5.14
CA ASP A 142 8.28 -9.22 -4.18
C ASP A 142 9.28 -9.17 -3.01
N GLU A 143 10.41 -8.52 -3.21
CA GLU A 143 11.41 -8.23 -2.20
C GLU A 143 10.85 -7.48 -0.97
N VAL A 144 9.82 -6.64 -1.15
CA VAL A 144 9.19 -5.91 -0.04
C VAL A 144 8.54 -6.87 0.96
N ARG A 145 7.79 -7.89 0.48
CA ARG A 145 7.17 -8.88 1.35
C ARG A 145 8.21 -9.68 2.13
N LYS A 146 9.33 -10.04 1.48
CA LYS A 146 10.45 -10.74 2.12
C LYS A 146 11.05 -9.88 3.23
N ARG A 147 11.35 -8.61 2.94
CA ARG A 147 11.90 -7.66 3.92
C ARG A 147 10.95 -7.38 5.07
N ILE A 148 9.64 -7.31 4.84
CA ILE A 148 8.65 -7.19 5.93
C ILE A 148 8.71 -8.39 6.86
N VAL A 149 8.76 -9.62 6.31
CA VAL A 149 8.87 -10.83 7.12
C VAL A 149 10.22 -10.90 7.84
N GLU A 150 11.30 -10.51 7.20
CA GLU A 150 12.61 -10.44 7.84
C GLU A 150 12.66 -9.41 8.99
N LEU A 151 12.03 -8.23 8.77
CA LEU A 151 11.93 -7.15 9.75
C LEU A 151 11.11 -7.56 10.98
N MET A 152 10.00 -8.28 10.77
CA MET A 152 8.97 -8.50 11.78
C MET A 152 8.90 -9.93 12.31
N GLY A 153 9.46 -10.90 11.58
CA GLY A 153 9.31 -12.33 11.85
C GLY A 153 8.00 -12.91 11.31
N ASP A 154 7.81 -14.20 11.57
CA ASP A 154 6.62 -14.95 11.13
C ASP A 154 5.45 -14.73 12.10
N ILE A 155 4.69 -13.66 11.89
CA ILE A 155 3.53 -13.29 12.69
C ILE A 155 2.31 -13.08 11.79
N PRO A 156 1.07 -13.11 12.33
CA PRO A 156 -0.15 -12.96 11.53
C PRO A 156 -0.12 -11.71 10.65
N ARG A 157 -0.23 -11.92 9.34
CA ARG A 157 -0.10 -10.88 8.32
C ARG A 157 -1.11 -11.05 7.19
N ILE A 158 -1.47 -9.94 6.59
CA ILE A 158 -2.39 -9.88 5.45
C ILE A 158 -1.90 -8.86 4.41
N GLU A 159 -2.09 -9.20 3.13
CA GLU A 159 -1.97 -8.28 2.01
C GLU A 159 -3.35 -7.85 1.55
N LEU A 160 -3.60 -6.54 1.57
CA LEU A 160 -4.82 -5.92 1.06
C LEU A 160 -4.61 -5.45 -0.38
N PHE A 161 -5.66 -5.55 -1.18
CA PHE A 161 -5.63 -5.29 -2.63
C PHE A 161 -4.68 -6.23 -3.37
N ALA A 162 -4.56 -7.44 -2.85
CA ALA A 162 -3.70 -8.47 -3.41
C ALA A 162 -4.16 -8.89 -4.81
N ARG A 163 -3.20 -9.21 -5.68
CA ARG A 163 -3.42 -9.68 -7.04
C ARG A 163 -3.05 -11.15 -7.22
N GLN A 164 -2.43 -11.74 -6.22
CA GLN A 164 -2.02 -13.14 -6.19
C GLN A 164 -1.93 -13.63 -4.76
N LYS A 165 -2.13 -14.93 -4.55
CA LYS A 165 -1.82 -15.55 -3.26
C LYS A 165 -0.30 -15.64 -3.10
N THR A 166 0.17 -15.31 -1.91
CA THR A 166 1.58 -15.39 -1.52
C THR A 166 1.69 -16.27 -0.28
N GLU A 167 2.57 -17.26 -0.30
CA GLU A 167 2.76 -18.18 0.81
C GLU A 167 3.01 -17.43 2.13
N GLY A 168 2.30 -17.86 3.17
CA GLY A 168 2.36 -17.29 4.50
C GLY A 168 1.67 -15.93 4.66
N TRP A 169 0.97 -15.42 3.64
CA TRP A 169 0.14 -14.22 3.71
C TRP A 169 -1.33 -14.57 3.49
N ASP A 170 -2.20 -14.13 4.38
CA ASP A 170 -3.61 -14.03 4.02
C ASP A 170 -3.78 -12.88 3.02
N VAL A 171 -4.78 -12.95 2.16
CA VAL A 171 -4.99 -11.96 1.09
C VAL A 171 -6.44 -11.49 1.05
N TRP A 172 -6.61 -10.23 0.65
CA TRP A 172 -7.89 -9.65 0.26
C TRP A 172 -7.70 -8.76 -0.98
N GLY A 173 -8.49 -8.98 -2.02
CA GLY A 173 -8.39 -8.21 -3.27
C GLY A 173 -9.35 -8.69 -4.34
N ASN A 174 -9.51 -7.91 -5.41
CA ASN A 174 -10.46 -8.21 -6.50
C ASN A 174 -9.92 -9.20 -7.54
N GLU A 175 -8.60 -9.40 -7.58
CA GLU A 175 -7.94 -10.28 -8.56
C GLU A 175 -7.54 -11.64 -7.94
N VAL A 176 -7.97 -11.93 -6.70
CA VAL A 176 -7.61 -13.13 -5.94
C VAL A 176 -8.79 -13.61 -5.12
N GLU A 177 -8.89 -14.92 -4.90
CA GLU A 177 -9.81 -15.46 -3.90
C GLU A 177 -9.37 -15.01 -2.51
N SER A 178 -10.19 -14.17 -1.87
CA SER A 178 -9.88 -13.54 -0.60
C SER A 178 -10.05 -14.50 0.57
N ASP A 179 -9.13 -14.45 1.55
CA ASP A 179 -9.19 -15.28 2.77
C ASP A 179 -10.08 -14.64 3.86
N ILE A 180 -10.50 -13.38 3.66
CA ILE A 180 -11.38 -12.65 4.58
C ILE A 180 -12.42 -11.84 3.81
N ASN A 181 -13.49 -11.46 4.51
CA ASN A 181 -14.47 -10.48 4.01
C ASN A 181 -14.30 -9.15 4.76
N LEU A 182 -14.25 -8.02 4.01
CA LEU A 182 -14.17 -6.66 4.52
C LEU A 182 -15.44 -5.83 4.19
N THR A 183 -16.53 -6.49 3.85
CA THR A 183 -17.85 -5.83 3.69
C THR A 183 -18.61 -5.76 4.99
#